data_4a4e01ae4efd818d5d213b7d9f656bee
#
_entry.id   4a4e01ae4efd818d5d213b7d9f656bee
#
_cell.length_a   1.000
_cell.length_b   1.000
_cell.length_c   1.000
_cell.angle_alpha   90.00
_cell.angle_beta   90.00
_cell.angle_gamma   90.00
#
_symmetry.space_group_name_H-M   'P 1'
#
loop_
_entity.id
_entity.type
_entity.pdbx_description
1 polymer ?
#
loop_
_entity_poly.entity_id
_entity_poly.type
_entity_poly.pdbx_seq_one_letter_code
_entity_poly.pdbx_strand_id
1 'polypeptide(L)'
;EIESLLLQLIPWRKGPFRINDIFIDSEWDSAKKWKRFQKLNIDLDGKSILDVGSGNGYYAFRMLGMGADKVLCLEPNLVHVSQFSAINHFVDSENIRMIPERIEESGLKNSKFDVIFSMGLLYHQRNPSEHLNNLKDLLADNGKLILETIISPKEYGIALEPSNGKYASMPNVHFVHTDNG
;
A
#
# COMPACT_ATOMS: atom_id res chain seq x y z
N GLU A 1 -12.37 26.99 1.99
CA GLU A 1 -13.12 26.03 2.82
C GLU A 1 -12.60 24.61 2.65
N ILE A 2 -12.51 24.06 1.42
CA ILE A 2 -11.98 22.69 1.14
C ILE A 2 -10.54 22.54 1.64
N GLU A 3 -9.67 23.48 1.32
CA GLU A 3 -8.26 23.47 1.75
C GLU A 3 -8.13 23.42 3.28
N SER A 4 -8.95 24.17 4.01
CA SER A 4 -8.97 24.17 5.48
C SER A 4 -9.39 22.81 6.05
N LEU A 5 -10.28 22.07 5.38
CA LEU A 5 -10.67 20.70 5.77
C LEU A 5 -9.54 19.70 5.49
N LEU A 6 -8.88 19.82 4.34
CA LEU A 6 -7.75 18.95 3.99
C LEU A 6 -6.54 19.13 4.92
N LEU A 7 -6.31 20.36 5.42
CA LEU A 7 -5.28 20.65 6.42
C LEU A 7 -5.52 19.93 7.76
N GLN A 8 -6.77 19.64 8.12
CA GLN A 8 -7.09 18.89 9.34
C GLN A 8 -6.70 17.40 9.25
N LEU A 9 -6.44 16.92 8.04
CA LEU A 9 -6.02 15.53 7.78
C LEU A 9 -4.49 15.33 7.75
N ILE A 10 -3.70 16.34 8.09
CA ILE A 10 -2.24 16.24 8.19
C ILE A 10 -1.86 15.25 9.32
N PRO A 11 -0.75 14.45 9.13
CA PRO A 11 0.21 14.53 8.04
C PRO A 11 -0.17 13.66 6.81
N TRP A 12 0.00 14.21 5.62
CA TRP A 12 -0.10 13.47 4.37
C TRP A 12 1.24 12.79 4.07
N ARG A 13 1.31 11.48 4.29
CA ARG A 13 2.58 10.75 4.11
C ARG A 13 2.85 10.37 2.68
N LYS A 14 1.84 9.87 1.95
CA LYS A 14 1.94 9.54 0.51
C LYS A 14 1.29 10.65 -0.31
N GLY A 15 1.88 10.96 -1.45
CA GLY A 15 1.43 12.00 -2.35
C GLY A 15 2.52 12.36 -3.38
N PRO A 16 2.54 13.60 -3.92
CA PRO A 16 1.56 14.65 -3.66
C PRO A 16 0.22 14.42 -4.37
N PHE A 17 -0.83 15.12 -3.92
CA PHE A 17 -2.09 15.18 -4.62
C PHE A 17 -2.38 16.60 -5.11
N ARG A 18 -3.23 16.70 -6.14
CA ARG A 18 -3.76 17.98 -6.59
C ARG A 18 -5.26 17.84 -6.83
N ILE A 19 -6.04 18.69 -6.19
CA ILE A 19 -7.48 18.81 -6.35
C ILE A 19 -7.76 20.21 -6.89
N ASN A 20 -8.06 20.33 -8.17
CA ASN A 20 -8.13 21.63 -8.86
C ASN A 20 -6.86 22.46 -8.62
N ASP A 21 -7.00 23.63 -7.98
CA ASP A 21 -5.89 24.53 -7.68
C ASP A 21 -5.24 24.24 -6.31
N ILE A 22 -5.80 23.32 -5.52
CA ILE A 22 -5.27 22.97 -4.21
C ILE A 22 -4.17 21.91 -4.38
N PHE A 23 -2.95 22.26 -3.94
CA PHE A 23 -1.84 21.32 -3.89
C PHE A 23 -1.67 20.78 -2.48
N ILE A 24 -1.73 19.45 -2.35
CA ILE A 24 -1.52 18.75 -1.09
C ILE A 24 -0.12 18.14 -1.13
N ASP A 25 0.81 18.76 -0.41
CA ASP A 25 2.17 18.25 -0.25
C ASP A 25 2.19 17.00 0.64
N SER A 26 3.25 16.25 0.58
CA SER A 26 3.39 14.99 1.33
C SER A 26 4.83 14.77 1.79
N GLU A 27 4.98 14.01 2.89
CA GLU A 27 6.31 13.65 3.41
C GLU A 27 7.15 12.89 2.37
N TRP A 28 6.51 12.14 1.49
CA TRP A 28 7.17 11.24 0.54
C TRP A 28 6.67 11.51 -0.88
N ASP A 29 7.59 11.70 -1.80
CA ASP A 29 7.28 11.69 -3.24
C ASP A 29 6.97 10.25 -3.70
N SER A 30 5.71 9.87 -3.56
CA SER A 30 5.24 8.53 -3.89
C SER A 30 5.29 8.22 -5.40
N ALA A 31 5.39 9.25 -6.25
CA ALA A 31 5.55 9.07 -7.70
C ALA A 31 6.87 8.38 -8.03
N LYS A 32 7.93 8.58 -7.23
CA LYS A 32 9.22 7.89 -7.43
C LYS A 32 9.10 6.37 -7.26
N LYS A 33 8.35 5.93 -6.22
CA LYS A 33 8.08 4.49 -6.01
C LYS A 33 7.21 3.95 -7.13
N TRP A 34 6.16 4.68 -7.54
CA TRP A 34 5.30 4.26 -8.64
C TRP A 34 6.04 4.10 -9.96
N LYS A 35 6.98 5.01 -10.28
CA LYS A 35 7.84 4.88 -11.46
C LYS A 35 8.70 3.61 -11.47
N ARG A 36 9.10 3.10 -10.28
CA ARG A 36 9.81 1.81 -10.20
C ARG A 36 8.90 0.65 -10.57
N PHE A 37 7.66 0.65 -10.05
CA PHE A 37 6.66 -0.35 -10.44
C PHE A 37 6.39 -0.32 -11.95
N GLN A 38 6.18 0.85 -12.54
CA GLN A 38 5.89 0.98 -13.97
C GLN A 38 6.96 0.35 -14.88
N LYS A 39 8.22 0.31 -14.44
CA LYS A 39 9.32 -0.36 -15.18
C LYS A 39 9.15 -1.88 -15.27
N LEU A 40 8.32 -2.49 -14.45
CA LEU A 40 8.03 -3.92 -14.50
C LEU A 40 7.09 -4.29 -15.65
N ASN A 41 6.49 -3.30 -16.33
CA ASN A 41 5.55 -3.48 -17.44
C ASN A 41 4.43 -4.48 -17.12
N ILE A 42 3.92 -4.44 -15.90
CA ILE A 42 2.79 -5.27 -15.48
C ILE A 42 1.51 -4.59 -15.93
N ASP A 43 0.73 -5.30 -16.71
CA ASP A 43 -0.57 -4.85 -17.17
C ASP A 43 -1.59 -4.91 -16.02
N LEU A 44 -2.27 -3.80 -15.78
CA LEU A 44 -3.34 -3.65 -14.78
C LEU A 44 -4.71 -3.44 -15.43
N ASP A 45 -4.79 -3.31 -16.75
CA ASP A 45 -6.05 -3.06 -17.45
C ASP A 45 -7.04 -4.22 -17.24
N GLY A 46 -8.26 -3.89 -16.86
CA GLY A 46 -9.32 -4.84 -16.54
C GLY A 46 -9.06 -5.76 -15.34
N LYS A 47 -8.03 -5.51 -14.51
CA LYS A 47 -7.65 -6.36 -13.39
C LYS A 47 -8.41 -6.03 -12.11
N SER A 48 -8.72 -7.06 -11.33
CA SER A 48 -9.14 -6.97 -9.94
C SER A 48 -7.91 -6.92 -9.04
N ILE A 49 -7.76 -5.85 -8.28
CA ILE A 49 -6.54 -5.55 -7.51
C ILE A 49 -6.86 -5.44 -6.02
N LEU A 50 -5.95 -5.98 -5.20
CA LEU A 50 -5.91 -5.76 -3.76
C LEU A 50 -4.65 -4.96 -3.40
N ASP A 51 -4.80 -3.84 -2.70
CA ASP A 51 -3.70 -3.03 -2.16
C ASP A 51 -3.68 -3.12 -0.64
N VAL A 52 -2.74 -3.87 -0.08
CA VAL A 52 -2.62 -4.14 1.36
C VAL A 52 -1.65 -3.15 2.00
N GLY A 53 -2.10 -2.43 3.03
CA GLY A 53 -1.38 -1.31 3.62
C GLY A 53 -1.36 -0.11 2.68
N SER A 54 -2.50 0.15 2.04
CA SER A 54 -2.63 1.16 0.98
C SER A 54 -2.33 2.58 1.44
N GLY A 55 -2.35 2.85 2.75
CA GLY A 55 -2.24 4.19 3.29
C GLY A 55 -3.42 5.04 2.81
N ASN A 56 -3.16 6.26 2.37
CA ASN A 56 -4.21 7.14 1.84
C ASN A 56 -4.66 6.81 0.41
N GLY A 57 -4.32 5.61 -0.12
CA GLY A 57 -4.76 5.16 -1.44
C GLY A 57 -4.01 5.75 -2.62
N TYR A 58 -2.90 6.46 -2.43
CA TYR A 58 -2.16 7.09 -3.54
C TYR A 58 -1.88 6.12 -4.69
N TYR A 59 -1.38 4.91 -4.38
CA TYR A 59 -1.08 3.92 -5.42
C TYR A 59 -2.35 3.30 -5.99
N ALA A 60 -3.38 3.10 -5.17
CA ALA A 60 -4.66 2.58 -5.61
C ALA A 60 -5.34 3.49 -6.64
N PHE A 61 -5.30 4.81 -6.47
CA PHE A 61 -5.74 5.76 -7.50
C PHE A 61 -4.89 5.69 -8.76
N ARG A 62 -3.57 5.40 -8.65
CA ARG A 62 -2.70 5.19 -9.82
C ARG A 62 -3.03 3.90 -10.56
N MET A 63 -3.39 2.83 -9.84
CA MET A 63 -3.84 1.55 -10.41
C MET A 63 -5.14 1.74 -11.19
N LEU A 64 -6.09 2.46 -10.60
CA LEU A 64 -7.33 2.83 -11.27
C LEU A 64 -7.06 3.64 -12.56
N GLY A 65 -6.14 4.61 -12.50
CA GLY A 65 -5.72 5.39 -13.67
C GLY A 65 -4.96 4.59 -14.75
N MET A 66 -4.54 3.35 -14.45
CA MET A 66 -3.97 2.39 -15.41
C MET A 66 -5.00 1.38 -15.93
N GLY A 67 -6.29 1.61 -15.69
CA GLY A 67 -7.38 0.79 -16.26
C GLY A 67 -7.80 -0.38 -15.37
N ALA A 68 -7.38 -0.44 -14.10
CA ALA A 68 -7.87 -1.49 -13.20
C ALA A 68 -9.41 -1.49 -13.13
N ASP A 69 -10.03 -2.69 -13.25
CA ASP A 69 -11.48 -2.82 -13.15
C ASP A 69 -11.96 -2.52 -11.73
N LYS A 70 -11.27 -3.06 -10.74
CA LYS A 70 -11.57 -2.83 -9.32
C LYS A 70 -10.30 -2.77 -8.50
N VAL A 71 -10.26 -1.84 -7.55
CA VAL A 71 -9.17 -1.74 -6.56
C VAL A 71 -9.78 -1.76 -5.16
N LEU A 72 -9.49 -2.82 -4.41
CA LEU A 72 -9.81 -2.92 -3.00
C LEU A 72 -8.58 -2.56 -2.17
N CYS A 73 -8.72 -1.63 -1.25
CA CYS A 73 -7.68 -1.19 -0.33
C CYS A 73 -7.93 -1.73 1.08
N LEU A 74 -6.90 -2.19 1.76
CA LEU A 74 -6.91 -2.50 3.19
C LEU A 74 -5.98 -1.54 3.92
N GLU A 75 -6.52 -0.79 4.89
CA GLU A 75 -5.76 0.19 5.67
C GLU A 75 -6.39 0.41 7.05
N PRO A 76 -5.77 -0.04 8.15
CA PRO A 76 -6.37 0.08 9.47
C PRO A 76 -6.30 1.49 10.08
N ASN A 77 -5.48 2.39 9.55
CA ASN A 77 -5.31 3.73 10.10
C ASN A 77 -6.42 4.66 9.62
N LEU A 78 -7.30 5.08 10.54
CA LEU A 78 -8.46 5.90 10.24
C LEU A 78 -8.11 7.29 9.65
N VAL A 79 -6.95 7.85 9.96
CA VAL A 79 -6.50 9.10 9.32
C VAL A 79 -6.28 8.87 7.83
N HIS A 80 -5.62 7.78 7.46
CA HIS A 80 -5.42 7.41 6.04
C HIS A 80 -6.74 7.10 5.34
N VAL A 81 -7.67 6.43 6.03
CA VAL A 81 -9.03 6.16 5.51
C VAL A 81 -9.78 7.48 5.25
N SER A 82 -9.67 8.44 6.15
CA SER A 82 -10.28 9.78 5.97
C SER A 82 -9.64 10.54 4.81
N GLN A 83 -8.32 10.47 4.67
CA GLN A 83 -7.58 11.05 3.53
C GLN A 83 -8.03 10.42 2.21
N PHE A 84 -8.13 9.07 2.17
CA PHE A 84 -8.64 8.34 1.00
C PHE A 84 -10.07 8.80 0.65
N SER A 85 -10.95 8.86 1.64
CA SER A 85 -12.35 9.26 1.43
C SER A 85 -12.44 10.69 0.89
N ALA A 86 -11.62 11.60 1.41
CA ALA A 86 -11.56 12.97 0.91
C ALA A 86 -11.10 13.04 -0.55
N ILE A 87 -10.08 12.27 -0.94
CA ILE A 87 -9.64 12.21 -2.36
C ILE A 87 -10.69 11.53 -3.23
N ASN A 88 -11.26 10.39 -2.79
CA ASN A 88 -12.25 9.66 -3.57
C ASN A 88 -13.53 10.45 -3.80
N HIS A 89 -13.89 11.35 -2.90
CA HIS A 89 -15.02 12.28 -3.10
C HIS A 89 -14.84 13.13 -4.39
N PHE A 90 -13.62 13.49 -4.75
CA PHE A 90 -13.35 14.25 -5.98
C PHE A 90 -13.08 13.36 -7.19
N VAL A 91 -12.60 12.15 -6.99
CA VAL A 91 -12.41 11.15 -8.06
C VAL A 91 -13.77 10.57 -8.48
N ASP A 92 -14.70 10.46 -7.52
CA ASP A 92 -16.07 9.97 -7.69
C ASP A 92 -16.13 8.59 -8.38
N SER A 93 -15.28 7.66 -7.93
CA SER A 93 -15.19 6.32 -8.52
C SER A 93 -15.74 5.26 -7.57
N GLU A 94 -16.66 4.44 -8.07
CA GLU A 94 -17.17 3.25 -7.40
C GLU A 94 -16.25 2.04 -7.55
N ASN A 95 -15.28 2.11 -8.46
CA ASN A 95 -14.33 1.04 -8.78
C ASN A 95 -13.16 0.97 -7.78
N ILE A 96 -13.10 1.90 -6.84
CA ILE A 96 -12.10 1.89 -5.77
C ILE A 96 -12.79 1.95 -4.41
N ARG A 97 -12.38 1.06 -3.51
CA ARG A 97 -12.96 0.98 -2.17
C ARG A 97 -11.88 0.73 -1.13
N MET A 98 -12.04 1.31 0.05
CA MET A 98 -11.15 1.07 1.19
C MET A 98 -11.93 0.44 2.35
N ILE A 99 -11.36 -0.61 2.93
CA ILE A 99 -11.84 -1.25 4.16
C ILE A 99 -10.85 -0.89 5.28
N PRO A 100 -11.32 -0.36 6.43
CA PRO A 100 -10.47 0.07 7.54
C PRO A 100 -10.03 -1.12 8.41
N GLU A 101 -9.45 -2.15 7.79
CA GLU A 101 -9.08 -3.41 8.44
C GLU A 101 -7.69 -3.89 7.98
N ARG A 102 -7.12 -4.77 8.80
CA ARG A 102 -5.94 -5.55 8.41
C ARG A 102 -6.37 -6.74 7.55
N ILE A 103 -5.41 -7.32 6.80
CA ILE A 103 -5.68 -8.47 5.95
C ILE A 103 -6.22 -9.67 6.75
N GLU A 104 -5.74 -9.88 7.96
CA GLU A 104 -6.14 -10.96 8.85
C GLU A 104 -7.59 -10.83 9.32
N GLU A 105 -8.12 -9.61 9.36
CA GLU A 105 -9.45 -9.25 9.88
C GLU A 105 -10.47 -9.04 8.75
N SER A 106 -10.02 -8.90 7.51
CA SER A 106 -10.81 -8.40 6.38
C SER A 106 -11.94 -9.32 5.88
N GLY A 107 -11.98 -10.57 6.36
CA GLY A 107 -13.00 -11.53 5.91
C GLY A 107 -12.89 -11.96 4.44
N LEU A 108 -11.80 -11.63 3.73
CA LEU A 108 -11.63 -11.85 2.29
C LEU A 108 -11.29 -13.29 1.89
N LYS A 109 -11.38 -14.26 2.79
CA LYS A 109 -10.90 -15.67 2.59
C LYS A 109 -11.37 -16.35 1.29
N ASN A 110 -12.50 -15.93 0.74
CA ASN A 110 -13.05 -16.49 -0.51
C ASN A 110 -12.88 -15.56 -1.72
N SER A 111 -12.20 -14.44 -1.55
CA SER A 111 -11.94 -13.48 -2.64
C SER A 111 -10.67 -13.85 -3.37
N LYS A 112 -10.61 -13.55 -4.67
CA LYS A 112 -9.44 -13.75 -5.51
C LYS A 112 -9.13 -12.49 -6.30
N PHE A 113 -7.84 -12.15 -6.39
CA PHE A 113 -7.36 -10.95 -7.07
C PHE A 113 -6.32 -11.30 -8.12
N ASP A 114 -6.39 -10.65 -9.27
CA ASP A 114 -5.41 -10.83 -10.36
C ASP A 114 -4.04 -10.26 -9.97
N VAL A 115 -4.03 -9.16 -9.22
CA VAL A 115 -2.80 -8.54 -8.73
C VAL A 115 -2.98 -8.12 -7.28
N ILE A 116 -2.00 -8.46 -6.44
CA ILE A 116 -1.96 -7.99 -5.05
C ILE A 116 -0.71 -7.13 -4.87
N PHE A 117 -0.90 -5.96 -4.28
CA PHE A 117 0.19 -5.08 -3.87
C PHE A 117 0.39 -5.14 -2.36
N SER A 118 1.63 -5.29 -1.92
CA SER A 118 2.08 -5.14 -0.54
C SER A 118 3.41 -4.38 -0.55
N MET A 119 3.33 -3.06 -0.54
CA MET A 119 4.48 -2.19 -0.73
C MET A 119 4.83 -1.40 0.53
N GLY A 120 5.97 -1.74 1.15
CA GLY A 120 6.44 -1.07 2.35
C GLY A 120 5.74 -1.55 3.62
N LEU A 121 5.29 -2.81 3.65
CA LEU A 121 4.54 -3.38 4.75
C LEU A 121 5.22 -4.58 5.41
N LEU A 122 5.99 -5.39 4.67
CA LEU A 122 6.54 -6.66 5.15
C LEU A 122 7.42 -6.50 6.40
N TYR A 123 8.27 -5.48 6.45
CA TYR A 123 9.14 -5.21 7.59
C TYR A 123 8.40 -4.75 8.86
N HIS A 124 7.14 -4.41 8.76
CA HIS A 124 6.26 -4.11 9.90
C HIS A 124 5.51 -5.34 10.41
N GLN A 125 5.61 -6.49 9.73
CA GLN A 125 4.94 -7.70 10.15
C GLN A 125 5.73 -8.42 11.25
N ARG A 126 5.05 -8.84 12.31
CA ARG A 126 5.65 -9.69 13.36
C ARG A 126 5.82 -11.13 12.88
N ASN A 127 4.99 -11.56 11.97
CA ASN A 127 5.06 -12.86 11.30
C ASN A 127 5.03 -12.66 9.78
N PRO A 128 6.18 -12.39 9.13
CA PRO A 128 6.24 -12.19 7.68
C PRO A 128 5.73 -13.37 6.87
N SER A 129 5.99 -14.61 7.33
CA SER A 129 5.54 -15.81 6.63
C SER A 129 4.02 -15.94 6.62
N GLU A 130 3.36 -15.63 7.73
CA GLU A 130 1.89 -15.62 7.82
C GLU A 130 1.31 -14.56 6.88
N HIS A 131 1.89 -13.36 6.88
CA HIS A 131 1.48 -12.29 5.96
C HIS A 131 1.57 -12.75 4.50
N LEU A 132 2.70 -13.35 4.10
CA LEU A 132 2.90 -13.84 2.73
C LEU A 132 1.92 -14.98 2.38
N ASN A 133 1.59 -15.87 3.32
CA ASN A 133 0.59 -16.91 3.12
C ASN A 133 -0.81 -16.29 2.92
N ASN A 134 -1.20 -15.31 3.74
CA ASN A 134 -2.48 -14.61 3.58
C ASN A 134 -2.58 -13.94 2.20
N LEU A 135 -1.50 -13.30 1.73
CA LEU A 135 -1.47 -12.72 0.38
C LEU A 135 -1.61 -13.81 -0.70
N LYS A 136 -0.86 -14.91 -0.57
CA LYS A 136 -0.90 -16.05 -1.51
C LYS A 136 -2.30 -16.64 -1.61
N ASP A 137 -2.99 -16.80 -0.48
CA ASP A 137 -4.33 -17.40 -0.44
C ASP A 137 -5.38 -16.52 -1.13
N LEU A 138 -5.12 -15.23 -1.31
CA LEU A 138 -5.98 -14.29 -2.01
C LEU A 138 -5.63 -14.09 -3.49
N LEU A 139 -4.52 -14.66 -3.98
CA LEU A 139 -4.17 -14.60 -5.39
C LEU A 139 -5.10 -15.50 -6.22
N ALA A 140 -5.53 -15.00 -7.36
CA ALA A 140 -6.17 -15.78 -8.41
C ALA A 140 -5.16 -16.74 -9.07
N ASP A 141 -5.64 -17.72 -9.84
CA ASP A 141 -4.79 -18.57 -10.65
C ASP A 141 -3.99 -17.68 -11.63
N ASN A 142 -2.66 -17.83 -11.62
CA ASN A 142 -1.72 -16.98 -12.37
C ASN A 142 -1.70 -15.50 -11.93
N GLY A 143 -2.28 -15.18 -10.77
CA GLY A 143 -2.20 -13.85 -10.17
C GLY A 143 -0.77 -13.46 -9.81
N LYS A 144 -0.51 -12.15 -9.68
CA LYS A 144 0.82 -11.60 -9.39
C LYS A 144 0.84 -10.88 -8.06
N LEU A 145 1.85 -11.17 -7.24
CA LEU A 145 2.16 -10.39 -6.04
C LEU A 145 3.24 -9.36 -6.36
N ILE A 146 2.94 -8.09 -6.09
CA ILE A 146 3.89 -6.99 -6.14
C ILE A 146 4.32 -6.70 -4.71
N LEU A 147 5.48 -7.23 -4.36
CA LEU A 147 6.07 -7.04 -3.04
C LEU A 147 7.20 -6.02 -3.11
N GLU A 148 7.14 -5.00 -2.26
CA GLU A 148 8.25 -4.08 -2.07
C GLU A 148 8.57 -3.98 -0.59
N THR A 149 9.84 -4.20 -0.25
CA THR A 149 10.32 -4.17 1.14
C THR A 149 11.72 -3.55 1.22
N ILE A 150 12.14 -3.23 2.42
CA ILE A 150 13.52 -2.84 2.69
C ILE A 150 14.35 -4.11 2.82
N ILE A 151 15.55 -4.10 2.27
CA ILE A 151 16.52 -5.17 2.41
C ILE A 151 17.76 -4.66 3.15
N SER A 152 18.39 -5.51 3.93
CA SER A 152 19.66 -5.27 4.62
C SER A 152 20.81 -6.02 3.94
N PRO A 153 22.08 -5.65 4.22
CA PRO A 153 23.22 -6.40 3.75
C PRO A 153 23.22 -7.89 4.18
N LYS A 154 23.79 -8.76 3.33
CA LYS A 154 23.82 -10.22 3.52
C LYS A 154 24.52 -10.69 4.79
N GLU A 155 25.40 -9.88 5.37
CA GLU A 155 26.12 -10.16 6.62
C GLU A 155 25.20 -10.36 7.83
N TYR A 156 23.95 -9.93 7.75
CA TYR A 156 22.93 -10.16 8.78
C TYR A 156 22.17 -11.48 8.62
N GLY A 157 22.65 -12.40 7.78
CA GLY A 157 22.05 -13.72 7.57
C GLY A 157 20.75 -13.64 6.76
N ILE A 158 19.66 -14.22 7.28
CA ILE A 158 18.34 -14.23 6.61
C ILE A 158 17.64 -12.89 6.80
N ALA A 159 17.69 -12.32 8.00
CA ALA A 159 17.10 -11.03 8.31
C ALA A 159 17.81 -10.35 9.48
N LEU A 160 17.81 -9.01 9.46
CA LEU A 160 18.15 -8.18 10.61
C LEU A 160 16.91 -7.97 11.46
N GLU A 161 17.00 -8.30 12.76
CA GLU A 161 15.98 -7.99 13.76
C GLU A 161 16.42 -6.77 14.59
N PRO A 162 15.81 -5.59 14.38
CA PRO A 162 16.18 -4.40 15.12
C PRO A 162 15.86 -4.55 16.62
N SER A 163 16.87 -4.46 17.50
CA SER A 163 16.75 -4.71 18.95
C SER A 163 15.68 -3.87 19.67
N ASN A 164 15.37 -2.70 19.16
CA ASN A 164 14.38 -1.78 19.74
C ASN A 164 13.13 -1.61 18.87
N GLY A 165 12.88 -2.49 17.91
CA GLY A 165 11.78 -2.36 16.96
C GLY A 165 11.85 -1.08 16.11
N LYS A 166 13.06 -0.51 15.93
CA LYS A 166 13.31 0.70 15.12
C LYS A 166 14.44 0.43 14.13
N TYR A 167 14.22 0.83 12.89
CA TYR A 167 15.24 0.81 11.84
C TYR A 167 15.25 2.15 11.10
N ALA A 168 16.43 2.78 10.99
CA ALA A 168 16.59 4.10 10.35
C ALA A 168 15.53 5.13 10.81
N SER A 169 15.31 5.24 12.12
CA SER A 169 14.28 6.09 12.77
C SER A 169 12.83 5.69 12.51
N MET A 170 12.54 4.66 11.73
CA MET A 170 11.19 4.11 11.57
C MET A 170 10.82 3.22 12.77
N PRO A 171 9.70 3.47 13.44
CA PRO A 171 9.19 2.60 14.49
C PRO A 171 8.49 1.36 13.90
N ASN A 172 8.26 0.36 14.75
CA ASN A 172 7.52 -0.86 14.42
C ASN A 172 8.14 -1.65 13.24
N VAL A 173 9.47 -1.64 13.12
CA VAL A 173 10.20 -2.51 12.21
C VAL A 173 10.64 -3.76 12.97
N HIS A 174 10.12 -4.90 12.55
CA HIS A 174 10.39 -6.19 13.22
C HIS A 174 11.45 -7.00 12.50
N PHE A 175 11.39 -7.02 11.16
CA PHE A 175 12.33 -7.76 10.33
C PHE A 175 12.73 -6.94 9.11
N VAL A 176 14.04 -6.87 8.82
CA VAL A 176 14.57 -6.33 7.58
C VAL A 176 15.28 -7.47 6.87
N HIS A 177 14.64 -8.06 5.88
CA HIS A 177 15.16 -9.23 5.15
C HIS A 177 16.43 -8.90 4.38
N THR A 178 17.22 -9.93 4.08
CA THR A 178 18.35 -9.84 3.14
C THR A 178 17.96 -10.46 1.80
N ASP A 179 18.84 -10.39 0.81
CA ASP A 179 18.63 -11.07 -0.50
C ASP A 179 18.48 -12.60 -0.37
N ASN A 180 18.79 -13.19 0.78
CA ASN A 180 18.73 -14.63 1.06
C ASN A 180 17.55 -14.99 1.99
N GLY A 181 16.77 -13.99 2.41
CA GLY A 181 15.66 -14.13 3.35
C GLY A 181 14.30 -14.21 2.70
#